data_3c5921c0c45909eed64ba51c325c13ff
#
_entry.id   3c5921c0c45909eed64ba51c325c13ff
#
_cell.length_a   1.000
_cell.length_b   1.000
_cell.length_c   1.000
_cell.angle_alpha   90.00
_cell.angle_beta   90.00
_cell.angle_gamma   90.00
#
_symmetry.space_group_name_H-M   'P 1'
#
loop_
_entity.id
_entity.type
_entity.pdbx_description
1 polymer ?
#
loop_
_entity_poly.entity_id
_entity_poly.type
_entity_poly.pdbx_seq_one_letter_code
_entity_poly.pdbx_strand_id
1 'polypeptide(L)'
;MSISLTEITVIICAVLIFFSIVFGIIRLVIGPDTVDRVVAIDLLTVVTIALIALLAHYAERYIYLDVALVYGLLSFLGVLAVARFIEKGI
;
A
#
# COMPACT_ATOMS: atom_id res chain seq x y z
N MET A 1 -27.18 6.81 -18.58
CA MET A 1 -26.24 5.90 -17.88
C MET A 1 -26.17 6.30 -16.43
N SER A 2 -26.73 5.47 -15.57
CA SER A 2 -26.74 5.78 -14.15
C SER A 2 -25.54 5.08 -13.48
N ILE A 3 -24.60 5.86 -13.01
CA ILE A 3 -23.46 5.36 -12.24
C ILE A 3 -23.86 5.39 -10.79
N SER A 4 -23.77 4.23 -10.12
CA SER A 4 -24.10 4.15 -8.71
C SER A 4 -23.07 4.89 -7.88
N LEU A 5 -23.48 5.29 -6.68
CA LEU A 5 -22.58 5.96 -5.74
C LEU A 5 -21.36 5.07 -5.44
N THR A 6 -21.57 3.77 -5.34
CA THR A 6 -20.49 2.81 -5.10
C THR A 6 -19.47 2.84 -6.24
N GLU A 7 -19.95 2.88 -7.48
CA GLU A 7 -19.05 2.92 -8.63
C GLU A 7 -18.21 4.20 -8.65
N ILE A 8 -18.82 5.33 -8.33
CA ILE A 8 -18.09 6.59 -8.24
C ILE A 8 -17.01 6.50 -7.17
N THR A 9 -17.33 5.96 -6.02
CA THR A 9 -16.39 5.81 -4.92
C THR A 9 -15.22 4.92 -5.32
N VAL A 10 -15.50 3.79 -5.98
CA VAL A 10 -14.44 2.88 -6.42
C VAL A 10 -13.51 3.56 -7.43
N ILE A 11 -14.05 4.33 -8.35
CA ILE A 11 -13.24 5.05 -9.33
C ILE A 11 -12.34 6.07 -8.64
N ILE A 12 -12.89 6.81 -7.68
CA ILE A 12 -12.11 7.80 -6.93
C ILE A 12 -10.99 7.10 -6.16
N CYS A 13 -11.28 5.98 -5.51
CA CYS A 13 -10.27 5.21 -4.79
C CYS A 13 -9.17 4.72 -5.71
N ALA A 14 -9.54 4.21 -6.89
CA ALA A 14 -8.56 3.71 -7.85
C ALA A 14 -7.62 4.83 -8.32
N VAL A 15 -8.16 6.01 -8.57
CA VAL A 15 -7.35 7.15 -8.99
C VAL A 15 -6.39 7.57 -7.88
N LEU A 16 -6.89 7.64 -6.65
CA LEU A 16 -6.06 8.01 -5.50
C LEU A 16 -4.94 6.99 -5.29
N ILE A 17 -5.26 5.70 -5.41
CA ILE A 17 -4.26 4.64 -5.29
C ILE A 17 -3.18 4.79 -6.35
N PHE A 18 -3.58 5.06 -7.59
CA PHE A 18 -2.63 5.24 -8.69
C PHE A 18 -1.66 6.37 -8.40
N PHE A 19 -2.17 7.54 -8.00
CA PHE A 19 -1.31 8.68 -7.68
C PHE A 19 -0.41 8.37 -6.48
N SER A 20 -0.93 7.64 -5.50
CA SER A 20 -0.14 7.26 -4.33
C SER A 20 1.03 6.36 -4.72
N ILE A 21 0.81 5.43 -5.63
CA ILE A 21 1.88 4.55 -6.11
C ILE A 21 2.95 5.36 -6.81
N VAL A 22 2.55 6.29 -7.69
CA VAL A 22 3.49 7.13 -8.43
C VAL A 22 4.35 7.95 -7.45
N PHE A 23 3.71 8.63 -6.50
CA PHE A 23 4.43 9.44 -5.54
C PHE A 23 5.32 8.60 -4.64
N GLY A 24 4.84 7.40 -4.25
CA GLY A 24 5.63 6.49 -3.44
C GLY A 24 6.88 6.02 -4.15
N ILE A 25 6.78 5.70 -5.43
CA ILE A 25 7.92 5.28 -6.23
C ILE A 25 8.91 6.44 -6.38
N ILE A 26 8.41 7.64 -6.66
CA ILE A 26 9.27 8.82 -6.77
C ILE A 26 10.03 9.04 -5.47
N ARG A 27 9.36 8.93 -4.33
CA ARG A 27 9.98 9.12 -3.02
C ARG A 27 11.03 8.05 -2.74
N LEU A 28 10.75 6.82 -3.16
CA LEU A 28 11.69 5.72 -2.98
C LEU A 28 12.98 5.96 -3.75
N VAL A 29 12.88 6.49 -4.97
CA VAL A 29 14.03 6.71 -5.82
C VAL A 29 14.82 7.94 -5.37
N ILE A 30 14.13 9.01 -5.00
CA ILE A 30 14.75 10.31 -4.71
C ILE A 30 15.11 10.44 -3.23
N GLY A 31 14.49 9.65 -2.35
CA GLY A 31 14.70 9.77 -0.91
C GLY A 31 16.18 9.87 -0.53
N PRO A 32 16.58 10.96 0.13
CA PRO A 32 17.98 11.17 0.46
C PRO A 32 18.50 10.27 1.58
N ASP A 33 17.63 9.88 2.50
CA ASP A 33 18.00 9.08 3.66
C ASP A 33 17.44 7.68 3.57
N THR A 34 18.11 6.76 4.28
CA THR A 34 17.59 5.39 4.40
C THR A 34 16.22 5.38 5.05
N VAL A 35 16.00 6.25 6.04
CA VAL A 35 14.72 6.33 6.74
C VAL A 35 13.62 6.76 5.76
N ASP A 36 13.88 7.71 4.88
CA ASP A 36 12.90 8.14 3.88
C ASP A 36 12.52 7.00 2.94
N ARG A 37 13.50 6.18 2.55
CA ARG A 37 13.25 5.03 1.68
C ARG A 37 12.41 3.97 2.39
N VAL A 38 12.68 3.73 3.67
CA VAL A 38 11.91 2.77 4.46
C VAL A 38 10.46 3.24 4.58
N VAL A 39 10.25 4.52 4.83
CA VAL A 39 8.90 5.09 4.91
C VAL A 39 8.19 4.96 3.56
N ALA A 40 8.90 5.19 2.46
CA ALA A 40 8.31 5.05 1.13
C ALA A 40 7.89 3.61 0.84
N ILE A 41 8.71 2.64 1.24
CA ILE A 41 8.38 1.22 1.08
C ILE A 41 7.15 0.87 1.91
N ASP A 42 7.07 1.36 3.14
CA ASP A 42 5.91 1.13 3.99
C ASP A 42 4.65 1.72 3.37
N LEU A 43 4.74 2.94 2.85
CA LEU A 43 3.63 3.58 2.17
C LEU A 43 3.17 2.76 0.95
N LEU A 44 4.13 2.30 0.15
CA LEU A 44 3.81 1.47 -1.01
C LEU A 44 3.14 0.16 -0.60
N THR A 45 3.56 -0.41 0.54
CA THR A 45 2.94 -1.62 1.07
C THR A 45 1.48 -1.36 1.43
N VAL A 46 1.20 -0.27 2.12
CA VAL A 46 -0.16 0.08 2.52
C VAL A 46 -1.02 0.31 1.27
N VAL A 47 -0.48 1.00 0.28
CA VAL A 47 -1.20 1.26 -0.97
C VAL A 47 -1.46 -0.04 -1.73
N THR A 48 -0.51 -0.97 -1.71
CA THR A 48 -0.68 -2.28 -2.34
C THR A 48 -1.79 -3.08 -1.66
N ILE A 49 -1.85 -3.04 -0.32
CA ILE A 49 -2.91 -3.70 0.42
C ILE A 49 -4.27 -3.09 0.06
N ALA A 50 -4.33 -1.77 -0.05
CA ALA A 50 -5.55 -1.09 -0.46
C ALA A 50 -5.97 -1.51 -1.87
N LEU A 51 -5.01 -1.66 -2.78
CA LEU A 51 -5.28 -2.11 -4.14
C LEU A 51 -5.83 -3.53 -4.15
N ILE A 52 -5.24 -4.43 -3.36
CA ILE A 52 -5.72 -5.80 -3.25
C ILE A 52 -7.14 -5.83 -2.71
N ALA A 53 -7.43 -5.01 -1.69
CA ALA A 53 -8.77 -4.93 -1.12
C ALA A 53 -9.78 -4.41 -2.15
N LEU A 54 -9.37 -3.43 -2.95
CA LEU A 54 -10.21 -2.88 -4.00
C LEU A 54 -10.52 -3.94 -5.07
N LEU A 55 -9.50 -4.72 -5.46
CA LEU A 55 -9.68 -5.80 -6.40
C LEU A 55 -10.59 -6.88 -5.85
N ALA A 56 -10.49 -7.18 -4.55
CA ALA A 56 -11.36 -8.15 -3.90
C ALA A 56 -12.81 -7.71 -3.98
N HIS A 57 -13.05 -6.43 -3.75
CA HIS A 57 -14.41 -5.87 -3.83
C HIS A 57 -14.94 -5.95 -5.26
N TYR A 58 -14.11 -5.56 -6.23
CA TYR A 58 -14.53 -5.53 -7.62
C TYR A 58 -14.77 -6.92 -8.18
N ALA A 59 -13.91 -7.88 -7.83
CA ALA A 59 -14.01 -9.25 -8.31
C ALA A 59 -14.96 -10.11 -7.46
N GLU A 60 -15.44 -9.58 -6.35
CA GLU A 60 -16.32 -10.29 -5.40
C GLU A 60 -15.68 -11.57 -4.88
N ARG A 61 -14.36 -11.56 -4.70
CA ARG A 61 -13.61 -12.71 -4.21
C ARG A 61 -12.95 -12.37 -2.89
N TYR A 62 -13.49 -12.91 -1.83
CA TYR A 62 -12.99 -12.64 -0.49
C TYR A 62 -11.64 -13.27 -0.21
N ILE A 63 -11.21 -14.24 -1.03
CA ILE A 63 -9.90 -14.86 -0.86
C ILE A 63 -8.77 -13.82 -1.02
N TYR A 64 -9.00 -12.78 -1.80
CA TYR A 64 -8.00 -11.72 -1.95
C TYR A 64 -7.81 -10.92 -0.66
N LEU A 65 -8.86 -10.86 0.18
CA LEU A 65 -8.73 -10.21 1.48
C LEU A 65 -7.80 -11.00 2.40
N ASP A 66 -7.81 -12.32 2.29
CA ASP A 66 -6.89 -13.15 3.04
C ASP A 66 -5.45 -12.85 2.64
N VAL A 67 -5.20 -12.69 1.34
CA VAL A 67 -3.89 -12.32 0.84
C VAL A 67 -3.48 -10.95 1.39
N ALA A 68 -4.41 -9.99 1.39
CA ALA A 68 -4.14 -8.66 1.92
C ALA A 68 -3.78 -8.71 3.40
N LEU A 69 -4.49 -9.53 4.17
CA LEU A 69 -4.21 -9.68 5.61
C LEU A 69 -2.83 -10.26 5.86
N VAL A 70 -2.48 -11.34 5.13
CA VAL A 70 -1.18 -11.96 5.29
C VAL A 70 -0.07 -11.00 4.87
N TYR A 71 -0.27 -10.32 3.76
CA TYR A 71 0.71 -9.34 3.26
C TYR A 71 0.93 -8.22 4.28
N GLY A 72 -0.17 -7.70 4.85
CA GLY A 72 -0.08 -6.64 5.85
C GLY A 72 0.64 -7.10 7.10
N LEU A 73 0.36 -8.32 7.55
CA LEU A 73 1.02 -8.86 8.74
C LEU A 73 2.51 -9.04 8.51
N LEU A 74 2.89 -9.62 7.36
CA LEU A 74 4.29 -9.79 7.02
C LEU A 74 5.01 -8.46 6.88
N SER A 75 4.35 -7.46 6.31
CA SER A 75 4.92 -6.12 6.16
C SER A 75 5.11 -5.45 7.51
N PHE A 76 4.15 -5.62 8.42
CA PHE A 76 4.27 -5.08 9.77
C PHE A 76 5.50 -5.64 10.46
N LEU A 77 5.70 -6.96 10.38
CA LEU A 77 6.87 -7.59 10.96
C LEU A 77 8.16 -7.12 10.28
N GLY A 78 8.12 -6.97 8.97
CA GLY A 78 9.26 -6.46 8.20
C GLY A 78 9.67 -5.06 8.60
N VAL A 79 8.69 -4.17 8.76
CA VAL A 79 8.96 -2.78 9.16
C VAL A 79 9.53 -2.74 10.58
N LEU A 80 9.00 -3.56 11.49
CA LEU A 80 9.54 -3.65 12.84
C LEU A 80 10.99 -4.12 12.83
N ALA A 81 11.31 -5.12 12.01
CA ALA A 81 12.67 -5.63 11.91
C ALA A 81 13.61 -4.56 11.37
N VAL A 82 13.20 -3.85 10.32
CA VAL A 82 14.01 -2.79 9.72
C VAL A 82 14.20 -1.63 10.70
N ALA A 83 13.12 -1.23 11.37
CA ALA A 83 13.20 -0.14 12.35
C ALA A 83 14.16 -0.49 13.47
N ARG A 84 14.14 -1.74 13.93
CA ARG A 84 15.03 -2.21 14.98
C ARG A 84 16.48 -2.24 14.48
N PHE A 85 16.67 -2.65 13.23
CA PHE A 85 18.00 -2.65 12.62
C PHE A 85 18.58 -1.23 12.55
N ILE A 86 17.77 -0.27 12.13
CA ILE A 86 18.19 1.13 12.04
C ILE A 86 18.54 1.66 13.41
N GLU A 87 17.74 1.35 14.42
CA GLU A 87 17.98 1.80 15.79
C GLU A 87 19.30 1.29 16.33
N LYS A 88 19.66 0.04 16.06
CA LYS A 88 20.90 -0.56 16.54
C LYS A 88 22.10 -0.29 15.67
N GLY A 89 21.87 -0.21 14.35
CA GLY A 89 22.96 -0.11 13.38
C GLY A 89 23.46 1.30 13.13
N ILE A 90 22.78 2.26 13.71
CA ILE A 90 23.14 3.67 13.57
C ILE A 90 23.37 4.29 14.92
#